data_c85207078f67cf6d2edc6215d2739d23
#
_entry.id   c85207078f67cf6d2edc6215d2739d23
#
_cell.length_a   1.000
_cell.length_b   1.000
_cell.length_c   1.000
_cell.angle_alpha   90.00
_cell.angle_beta   90.00
_cell.angle_gamma   90.00
#
_symmetry.space_group_name_H-M   'P 1'
#
loop_
_entity.id
_entity.type
_entity.pdbx_description
1 polymer ?
#
loop_
_entity_poly.entity_id
_entity_poly.type
_entity_poly.pdbx_seq_one_letter_code
_entity_poly.pdbx_strand_id
1 'polypeptide(L)'
;KWAAIRYTADHIFDYIEIDEQHAIFEVEVPEGWVGKSIGELNIRRKFGINILGIKHSGKTDVSITPDTVLSGEMTILALGEYKALQKCFRI
;
A
#
# COMPACT_ATOMS: atom_id res chain seq x y z
N LYS A 1 4.56 18.64 -7.43
CA LYS A 1 5.86 18.09 -7.80
C LYS A 1 6.04 16.70 -7.20
N TRP A 2 6.38 15.75 -8.03
CA TRP A 2 6.58 14.37 -7.61
C TRP A 2 8.06 14.12 -7.39
N ALA A 3 8.38 13.54 -6.27
CA ALA A 3 9.74 13.13 -5.97
C ALA A 3 9.71 11.66 -5.57
N ALA A 4 10.46 10.85 -6.28
CA ALA A 4 10.64 9.46 -5.90
C ALA A 4 11.77 9.41 -4.88
N ILE A 5 11.48 8.85 -3.72
CA ILE A 5 12.46 8.68 -2.66
C ILE A 5 12.72 7.19 -2.50
N ARG A 6 13.97 6.81 -2.48
CA ARG A 6 14.34 5.42 -2.29
C ARG A 6 14.38 5.12 -0.80
N TYR A 7 13.62 4.13 -0.42
CA TYR A 7 13.65 3.60 0.93
C TYR A 7 14.54 2.37 0.97
N THR A 8 15.21 2.20 2.09
CA THR A 8 16.06 1.03 2.30
C THR A 8 15.32 -0.14 2.93
N ALA A 9 14.04 0.06 3.28
CA ALA A 9 13.23 -1.02 3.85
C ALA A 9 12.93 -2.08 2.79
N ASP A 10 13.07 -3.34 3.16
CA ASP A 10 12.94 -4.46 2.23
C ASP A 10 11.56 -4.61 1.61
N HIS A 11 10.54 -4.02 2.21
CA HIS A 11 9.14 -4.21 1.80
C HIS A 11 8.58 -3.05 1.00
N ILE A 12 9.36 -1.99 0.79
CA ILE A 12 8.94 -0.84 -0.01
C ILE A 12 9.65 -0.90 -1.35
N PHE A 13 8.84 -0.92 -2.44
CA PHE A 13 9.38 -0.96 -3.79
C PHE A 13 9.47 0.42 -4.41
N ASP A 14 8.58 1.32 -4.01
CA ASP A 14 8.59 2.68 -4.53
C ASP A 14 7.85 3.60 -3.55
N TYR A 15 8.06 4.90 -3.74
CA TYR A 15 7.57 5.88 -2.81
C TYR A 15 7.43 7.21 -3.54
N ILE A 16 6.26 7.82 -3.44
CA ILE A 16 5.97 9.09 -4.07
C ILE A 16 5.47 10.06 -3.00
N GLU A 17 6.20 11.14 -2.81
CA GLU A 17 5.77 12.20 -1.89
C GLU A 17 4.71 13.05 -2.56
N ILE A 18 3.57 13.25 -1.89
CA ILE A 18 2.50 14.11 -2.36
C ILE A 18 2.66 15.50 -1.73
N ASP A 19 2.84 15.55 -0.44
CA ASP A 19 3.12 16.77 0.29
C ASP A 19 3.92 16.43 1.54
N GLU A 20 4.06 17.39 2.47
CA GLU A 20 4.88 17.18 3.67
C GLU A 20 4.37 16.07 4.59
N GLN A 21 3.10 15.71 4.47
CA GLN A 21 2.48 14.74 5.37
C GLN A 21 1.98 13.50 4.67
N HIS A 22 1.83 13.53 3.36
CA HIS A 22 1.19 12.45 2.60
C HIS A 22 2.08 11.87 1.54
N ALA A 23 1.94 10.57 1.33
CA ALA A 23 2.69 9.86 0.31
C ALA A 23 1.90 8.68 -0.23
N ILE A 24 2.35 8.18 -1.36
CA ILE A 24 1.91 6.89 -1.90
C ILE A 24 3.11 5.95 -1.79
N PHE A 25 2.90 4.82 -1.16
CA PHE A 25 3.93 3.78 -1.08
C PHE A 25 3.50 2.60 -1.95
N GLU A 26 4.45 2.05 -2.68
CA GLU A 26 4.26 0.72 -3.26
C GLU A 26 4.94 -0.25 -2.33
N VAL A 27 4.16 -1.08 -1.67
CA VAL A 27 4.66 -2.00 -0.64
C VAL A 27 4.25 -3.42 -0.95
N GLU A 28 5.06 -4.35 -0.48
CA GLU A 28 4.72 -5.76 -0.50
C GLU A 28 3.47 -6.01 0.35
N VAL A 29 2.64 -6.97 -0.06
CA VAL A 29 1.50 -7.37 0.76
C VAL A 29 2.02 -7.97 2.06
N PRO A 30 1.66 -7.41 3.22
CA PRO A 30 2.09 -7.98 4.49
C PRO A 30 1.65 -9.43 4.62
N GLU A 31 2.48 -10.24 5.25
CA GLU A 31 2.23 -11.66 5.36
C GLU A 31 0.86 -11.96 5.99
N GLY A 32 0.48 -11.19 6.99
CA GLY A 32 -0.82 -11.37 7.64
C GLY A 32 -2.03 -10.99 6.80
N TRP A 33 -1.80 -10.37 5.64
CA TRP A 33 -2.89 -9.95 4.74
C TRP A 33 -3.09 -10.91 3.57
N VAL A 34 -2.16 -11.82 3.37
CA VAL A 34 -2.24 -12.77 2.25
C VAL A 34 -3.45 -13.67 2.41
N GLY A 35 -4.25 -13.79 1.37
CA GLY A 35 -5.46 -14.60 1.37
C GLY A 35 -6.69 -13.89 1.92
N LYS A 36 -6.55 -12.63 2.33
CA LYS A 36 -7.67 -11.86 2.88
C LYS A 36 -8.13 -10.81 1.90
N SER A 37 -9.40 -10.45 1.99
CA SER A 37 -9.95 -9.38 1.17
C SER A 37 -9.63 -8.01 1.78
N ILE A 38 -9.62 -7.00 0.93
CA ILE A 38 -9.38 -5.61 1.37
C ILE A 38 -10.44 -5.20 2.39
N GLY A 39 -11.69 -5.60 2.16
CA GLY A 39 -12.79 -5.25 3.05
C GLY A 39 -12.64 -5.83 4.44
N GLU A 40 -12.29 -7.11 4.55
CA GLU A 40 -12.16 -7.73 5.87
C GLU A 40 -10.96 -7.20 6.65
N LEU A 41 -9.93 -6.71 5.96
CA LEU A 41 -8.78 -6.12 6.61
C LEU A 41 -9.08 -4.75 7.22
N ASN A 42 -10.08 -4.06 6.68
CA ASN A 42 -10.56 -2.79 7.22
C ASN A 42 -9.44 -1.76 7.41
N ILE A 43 -8.55 -1.67 6.42
CA ILE A 43 -7.33 -0.88 6.51
C ILE A 43 -7.61 0.61 6.64
N ARG A 44 -8.57 1.10 5.86
CA ARG A 44 -8.92 2.51 5.89
C ARG A 44 -9.40 2.94 7.28
N ARG A 45 -10.19 2.10 7.92
CA ARG A 45 -10.75 2.40 9.23
C ARG A 45 -9.72 2.27 10.34
N LYS A 46 -8.87 1.25 10.24
CA LYS A 46 -7.86 0.99 11.27
C LYS A 46 -6.68 1.94 11.19
N PHE A 47 -6.25 2.30 10.00
CA PHE A 47 -5.02 3.05 9.80
C PHE A 47 -5.19 4.38 9.07
N GLY A 48 -6.36 4.64 8.49
CA GLY A 48 -6.58 5.85 7.70
C GLY A 48 -5.89 5.82 6.35
N ILE A 49 -5.59 4.64 5.85
CA ILE A 49 -4.87 4.46 4.59
C ILE A 49 -5.84 4.01 3.51
N ASN A 50 -5.69 4.58 2.31
CA ASN A 50 -6.46 4.19 1.15
C ASN A 50 -5.61 3.32 0.25
N ILE A 51 -6.15 2.16 -0.12
CA ILE A 51 -5.51 1.31 -1.13
C ILE A 51 -5.98 1.81 -2.49
N LEU A 52 -5.05 2.35 -3.27
CA LEU A 52 -5.36 2.89 -4.59
C LEU A 52 -5.44 1.81 -5.66
N GLY A 53 -4.66 0.77 -5.49
CA GLY A 53 -4.60 -0.30 -6.47
C GLY A 53 -3.62 -1.37 -6.04
N ILE A 54 -3.52 -2.38 -6.87
CA ILE A 54 -2.55 -3.46 -6.68
C ILE A 54 -1.75 -3.61 -7.96
N LYS A 55 -0.52 -4.09 -7.83
CA LYS A 55 0.31 -4.43 -8.98
C LYS A 55 0.63 -5.91 -8.96
N HIS A 56 0.51 -6.52 -10.12
CA HIS A 56 0.81 -7.92 -10.30
C HIS A 56 1.36 -8.13 -11.71
N SER A 57 2.52 -8.76 -11.80
CA SER A 57 3.16 -9.03 -13.11
C SER A 57 3.33 -7.76 -13.95
N GLY A 58 3.70 -6.66 -13.33
CA GLY A 58 3.94 -5.40 -14.03
C GLY A 58 2.70 -4.63 -14.42
N LYS A 59 1.51 -5.14 -14.06
CA LYS A 59 0.25 -4.47 -14.37
C LYS A 59 -0.38 -3.91 -13.12
N THR A 60 -0.88 -2.68 -13.22
CA THR A 60 -1.57 -2.02 -12.12
C THR A 60 -3.07 -2.14 -12.32
N ASP A 61 -3.77 -2.63 -11.30
CA ASP A 61 -5.21 -2.73 -11.30
C ASP A 61 -5.76 -1.76 -10.26
N VAL A 62 -6.52 -0.77 -10.73
CA VAL A 62 -7.18 0.20 -9.87
C VAL A 62 -8.67 -0.07 -9.70
N SER A 63 -9.17 -1.13 -10.33
CA SER A 63 -10.58 -1.53 -10.23
C SER A 63 -10.81 -2.47 -9.04
N ILE A 64 -10.12 -2.21 -7.95
CA ILE A 64 -10.25 -3.02 -6.74
C ILE A 64 -11.54 -2.73 -6.02
N THR A 65 -12.03 -3.72 -5.29
CA THR A 65 -13.25 -3.62 -4.49
C THR A 65 -12.95 -4.18 -3.10
N PRO A 66 -13.86 -4.03 -2.14
CA PRO A 66 -13.67 -4.67 -0.83
C PRO A 66 -13.53 -6.19 -0.91
N ASP A 67 -14.03 -6.80 -1.98
CA ASP A 67 -13.94 -8.25 -2.16
C ASP A 67 -12.63 -8.72 -2.79
N THR A 68 -11.79 -7.79 -3.22
CA THR A 68 -10.50 -8.12 -3.81
C THR A 68 -9.60 -8.81 -2.78
N VAL A 69 -9.15 -10.02 -3.11
CA VAL A 69 -8.29 -10.82 -2.24
C VAL A 69 -6.83 -10.56 -2.58
N LEU A 70 -6.03 -10.34 -1.55
CA LEU A 70 -4.61 -10.04 -1.70
C LEU A 70 -3.80 -11.33 -1.73
N SER A 71 -2.69 -11.30 -2.47
CA SER A 71 -1.77 -12.42 -2.55
C SER A 71 -0.34 -11.96 -2.33
N GLY A 72 0.52 -12.89 -1.99
CA GLY A 72 1.94 -12.59 -1.74
C GLY A 72 2.72 -12.19 -2.99
N GLU A 73 2.14 -12.37 -4.17
CA GLU A 73 2.77 -12.01 -5.44
C GLU A 73 2.46 -10.59 -5.89
N MET A 74 1.60 -9.90 -5.15
CA MET A 74 1.18 -8.54 -5.45
C MET A 74 1.97 -7.52 -4.65
N THR A 75 2.01 -6.29 -5.16
CA THR A 75 2.33 -5.12 -4.34
C THR A 75 1.10 -4.25 -4.24
N ILE A 76 1.06 -3.42 -3.22
CA ILE A 76 -0.08 -2.54 -2.94
C ILE A 76 0.37 -1.10 -3.13
N LEU A 77 -0.49 -0.30 -3.77
CA LEU A 77 -0.30 1.15 -3.82
C LEU A 77 -1.16 1.76 -2.71
N ALA A 78 -0.52 2.24 -1.67
CA ALA A 78 -1.18 2.75 -0.48
C ALA A 78 -0.95 4.24 -0.31
N LEU A 79 -2.04 4.99 -0.15
CA LEU A 79 -2.00 6.44 0.07
C LEU A 79 -2.38 6.74 1.51
N GLY A 80 -1.60 7.57 2.17
CA GLY A 80 -1.90 8.01 3.52
C GLY A 80 -0.86 8.97 4.05
N GLU A 81 -1.02 9.33 5.32
CA GLU A 81 0.01 10.11 6.00
C GLU A 81 1.22 9.22 6.27
N TYR A 82 2.40 9.83 6.26
CA TYR A 82 3.64 9.09 6.52
C TYR A 82 3.57 8.25 7.79
N LYS A 83 3.09 8.86 8.87
CA LYS A 83 3.00 8.17 10.15
C LYS A 83 2.09 6.96 10.09
N ALA A 84 0.96 7.08 9.39
CA ALA A 84 0.02 6.00 9.23
C ALA A 84 0.61 4.87 8.39
N LEU A 85 1.28 5.22 7.30
CA LEU A 85 1.95 4.25 6.43
C LEU A 85 3.04 3.49 7.18
N GLN A 86 3.87 4.23 7.94
CA GLN A 86 4.93 3.63 8.71
C GLN A 86 4.38 2.66 9.76
N LYS A 87 3.33 3.05 10.42
CA LYS A 87 2.71 2.22 11.45
C LYS A 87 2.05 0.97 10.84
N CYS A 88 1.32 1.16 9.74
CA CYS A 88 0.60 0.06 9.10
C CYS A 88 1.54 -1.01 8.56
N PHE A 89 2.60 -0.58 7.88
CA PHE A 89 3.53 -1.51 7.22
C PHE A 89 4.80 -1.76 8.02
N ARG A 90 4.91 -1.18 9.21
CA ARG A 90 6.05 -1.37 10.11
C ARG A 90 7.40 -1.01 9.49
N ILE A 91 7.45 0.16 8.94
CA ILE A 91 8.65 0.63 8.22
C ILE A 91 9.20 1.95 8.77
#